data_d9168cd9532c179c857562b0ba210f4e
#
_entry.id   d9168cd9532c179c857562b0ba210f4e
#
_cell.length_a   1.000
_cell.length_b   1.000
_cell.length_c   1.000
_cell.angle_alpha   90.00
_cell.angle_beta   90.00
_cell.angle_gamma   90.00
#
_symmetry.space_group_name_H-M   'P 1'
#
loop_
_entity.id
_entity.type
_entity.pdbx_description
1 polymer ?
#
loop_
_entity_poly.entity_id
_entity_poly.type
_entity_poly.pdbx_seq_one_letter_code
_entity_poly.pdbx_strand_id
1 'polypeptide(L)'
;MNSTVKTVVFWVVIVLSAVLLWQVIKQGRDGQKDQEIQFTQFMTDVDQGKIRELTVDGMAVHGKYTSGSLFHTAAPATYFTPEMLKTLQSKGINITFRDVNSGSWSLQLLGTWAPLILLGALWFFMIRQMQTGGNKALSFGKSRARLLSMQQKKVTFKDVAGVEEAKEELKEIIEFLREAQKFQKLGGRIPKGVLLVGPPGTGKTLLARAVAGEANVPFFSISGSDFVEMFVGVGASRVRDLFEQGKKNAPCIIFIDEIDAVGRHRGAGLGGGHDEREQTLNQLLVEMDGFESNEGVILMAATNRPDVLDPALLRPGRFDRRVVVSRPDVRGREEILRVHTRKKPLAEDVDLQVLARGTPGFSGADLENMVNEAALAAARQNRKAVLMFDFEVAKDKVLMGVERKSMILSDAEKKVTAFHEAGHALVAAKLPGSDPVHKVTIIPRGMALGVTQQLPVDDRHNYTKEYLETDIAILMGGRLAEELFLSQMSTGAGNDIERATELARKMVCEWGMSDLGPLTFGKKEEQIFLGREIAQHRDYSEDTAIKIDGEVRKLVSKGYDTAKHILDENRETLQKIASALLVREVLDASEVALLVEGRELPPFKSPPKPDDGVQQVLKPEPGRPGIAKGGESPARA
;
A
#
# COMPACT_ATOMS: atom_id res chain seq x y z
N MET A 1 3.25 22.87 -24.74
CA MET A 1 2.78 22.06 -25.89
C MET A 1 2.72 20.60 -25.45
N ASN A 2 1.54 20.01 -25.45
CA ASN A 2 1.33 18.64 -25.01
C ASN A 2 2.18 17.64 -25.82
N SER A 3 2.65 16.58 -25.17
CA SER A 3 3.47 15.49 -25.76
C SER A 3 2.84 14.93 -27.05
N THR A 4 1.53 14.77 -27.09
CA THR A 4 0.75 14.32 -28.24
C THR A 4 0.84 15.27 -29.45
N VAL A 5 0.83 16.59 -29.24
CA VAL A 5 0.95 17.58 -30.31
C VAL A 5 2.34 17.53 -30.97
N LYS A 6 3.39 17.31 -30.17
CA LYS A 6 4.77 17.16 -30.71
C LYS A 6 4.91 15.92 -31.59
N THR A 7 4.29 14.81 -31.19
CA THR A 7 4.32 13.56 -31.95
C THR A 7 3.53 13.69 -33.25
N VAL A 8 2.38 14.36 -33.24
CA VAL A 8 1.58 14.61 -34.43
C VAL A 8 2.34 15.52 -35.42
N VAL A 9 2.95 16.61 -34.95
CA VAL A 9 3.77 17.50 -35.78
C VAL A 9 4.94 16.75 -36.40
N PHE A 10 5.60 15.86 -35.68
CA PHE A 10 6.68 15.01 -36.17
C PHE A 10 6.23 14.12 -37.35
N TRP A 11 5.11 13.41 -37.19
CA TRP A 11 4.59 12.56 -38.27
C TRP A 11 4.11 13.35 -39.47
N VAL A 12 3.52 14.53 -39.27
CA VAL A 12 3.12 15.43 -40.35
C VAL A 12 4.33 15.90 -41.18
N VAL A 13 5.44 16.25 -40.51
CA VAL A 13 6.69 16.65 -41.19
C VAL A 13 7.27 15.49 -41.99
N ILE A 14 7.27 14.26 -41.47
CA ILE A 14 7.75 13.07 -42.18
C ILE A 14 6.90 12.80 -43.41
N VAL A 15 5.58 12.85 -43.31
CA VAL A 15 4.66 12.61 -44.43
C VAL A 15 4.82 13.68 -45.49
N LEU A 16 4.92 14.97 -45.11
CA LEU A 16 5.19 16.07 -46.05
C LEU A 16 6.52 15.91 -46.77
N SER A 17 7.59 15.51 -46.03
CA SER A 17 8.90 15.26 -46.61
C SER A 17 8.88 14.09 -47.62
N ALA A 18 8.16 13.01 -47.29
CA ALA A 18 7.99 11.87 -48.18
C ALA A 18 7.19 12.23 -49.45
N VAL A 19 6.15 13.05 -49.32
CA VAL A 19 5.34 13.53 -50.44
C VAL A 19 6.17 14.44 -51.36
N LEU A 20 6.96 15.35 -50.77
CA LEU A 20 7.89 16.22 -51.56
C LEU A 20 8.94 15.39 -52.28
N LEU A 21 9.53 14.40 -51.64
CA LEU A 21 10.50 13.49 -52.27
C LEU A 21 9.85 12.69 -53.41
N TRP A 22 8.64 12.21 -53.21
CA TRP A 22 7.85 11.53 -54.25
C TRP A 22 7.57 12.45 -55.45
N GLN A 23 7.22 13.73 -55.22
CA GLN A 23 6.96 14.70 -56.26
C GLN A 23 8.23 15.00 -57.09
N VAL A 24 9.39 15.14 -56.43
CA VAL A 24 10.68 15.36 -57.13
C VAL A 24 11.08 14.14 -57.96
N ILE A 25 10.89 12.91 -57.42
CA ILE A 25 11.18 11.68 -58.19
C ILE A 25 10.21 11.49 -59.36
N LYS A 26 8.95 11.88 -59.19
CA LYS A 26 7.94 11.79 -60.26
C LYS A 26 8.18 12.79 -61.38
N GLN A 27 8.60 14.02 -61.05
CA GLN A 27 8.91 15.08 -62.07
C GLN A 27 10.13 14.72 -62.93
N GLY A 28 11.03 13.85 -62.42
CA GLY A 28 12.16 13.33 -63.22
C GLY A 28 11.79 12.17 -64.16
N ARG A 29 10.55 11.66 -64.15
CA ARG A 29 10.13 10.46 -64.90
C ARG A 29 9.10 10.72 -65.99
N ASP A 30 8.52 11.90 -66.08
CA ASP A 30 7.55 12.26 -67.12
C ASP A 30 8.23 12.84 -68.38
N GLY A 31 9.41 12.32 -68.78
CA GLY A 31 9.95 12.50 -70.13
C GLY A 31 9.09 11.69 -71.11
N GLN A 32 8.34 12.35 -72.02
CA GLN A 32 7.71 11.69 -73.14
C GLN A 32 8.73 10.75 -73.78
N LYS A 33 8.32 9.56 -74.19
CA LYS A 33 9.18 8.57 -74.86
C LYS A 33 9.56 9.11 -76.22
N ASP A 34 10.63 9.90 -76.35
CA ASP A 34 11.28 10.25 -77.62
C ASP A 34 11.91 8.98 -78.16
N GLN A 35 11.65 8.69 -79.43
CA GLN A 35 12.26 7.55 -80.11
C GLN A 35 13.71 7.84 -80.38
N GLU A 36 14.64 7.08 -79.90
CA GLU A 36 16.07 7.22 -80.23
C GLU A 36 16.31 6.65 -81.60
N ILE A 37 16.89 7.50 -82.50
CA ILE A 37 17.25 7.12 -83.88
C ILE A 37 18.75 7.29 -84.13
N GLN A 38 19.32 6.42 -84.92
CA GLN A 38 20.72 6.55 -85.32
C GLN A 38 20.93 7.77 -86.19
N PHE A 39 22.10 8.42 -86.09
CA PHE A 39 22.43 9.63 -86.81
C PHE A 39 22.33 9.46 -88.36
N THR A 40 22.68 8.28 -88.88
CA THR A 40 22.53 7.94 -90.30
C THR A 40 21.07 7.94 -90.79
N GLN A 41 20.18 7.48 -89.92
CA GLN A 41 18.74 7.49 -90.21
C GLN A 41 18.17 8.89 -90.09
N PHE A 42 18.64 9.69 -89.15
CA PHE A 42 18.33 11.11 -89.06
C PHE A 42 18.68 11.83 -90.36
N MET A 43 19.87 11.62 -90.98
CA MET A 43 20.29 12.22 -92.26
C MET A 43 19.37 11.79 -93.38
N THR A 44 19.02 10.52 -93.48
CA THR A 44 18.10 10.02 -94.50
C THR A 44 16.70 10.64 -94.36
N ASP A 45 16.20 10.83 -93.14
CA ASP A 45 14.89 11.43 -92.85
C ASP A 45 14.91 12.98 -93.16
N VAL A 46 16.05 13.64 -92.93
CA VAL A 46 16.28 15.03 -93.40
C VAL A 46 16.21 15.11 -94.92
N ASP A 47 16.87 14.18 -95.66
CA ASP A 47 16.87 14.17 -97.13
C ASP A 47 15.48 13.88 -97.72
N GLN A 48 14.69 13.09 -97.02
CA GLN A 48 13.31 12.75 -97.36
C GLN A 48 12.28 13.83 -97.01
N GLY A 49 12.71 14.92 -96.30
CA GLY A 49 11.82 16.00 -95.87
C GLY A 49 10.79 15.62 -94.85
N LYS A 50 11.05 14.58 -94.06
CA LYS A 50 10.15 14.06 -93.02
C LYS A 50 10.19 14.84 -91.72
N ILE A 51 11.20 15.70 -91.50
CA ILE A 51 11.43 16.40 -90.21
C ILE A 51 10.88 17.82 -90.35
N ARG A 52 10.14 18.27 -89.33
CA ARG A 52 9.52 19.59 -89.25
C ARG A 52 10.29 20.59 -88.40
N GLU A 53 10.75 20.15 -87.24
CA GLU A 53 11.40 21.00 -86.26
C GLU A 53 12.61 20.26 -85.66
N LEU A 54 13.70 20.99 -85.40
CA LEU A 54 14.93 20.51 -84.78
C LEU A 54 15.34 21.45 -83.66
N THR A 55 15.60 20.89 -82.49
CA THR A 55 16.19 21.61 -81.36
C THR A 55 17.54 20.98 -81.04
N VAL A 56 18.59 21.76 -81.11
CA VAL A 56 19.95 21.32 -80.79
C VAL A 56 20.31 21.78 -79.38
N ASP A 57 20.62 20.81 -78.50
CA ASP A 57 21.01 21.06 -77.17
C ASP A 57 22.37 20.38 -76.86
N GLY A 58 23.45 21.13 -77.14
CA GLY A 58 24.79 20.60 -77.06
C GLY A 58 25.07 19.46 -78.04
N MET A 59 25.21 18.22 -77.61
CA MET A 59 25.36 17.04 -78.50
C MET A 59 24.04 16.32 -78.77
N ALA A 60 22.97 16.66 -78.03
CA ALA A 60 21.66 16.07 -78.25
C ALA A 60 20.85 16.85 -79.26
N VAL A 61 20.28 16.18 -80.23
CA VAL A 61 19.41 16.73 -81.26
C VAL A 61 18.02 16.12 -81.04
N HIS A 62 17.09 16.95 -80.70
CA HIS A 62 15.69 16.57 -80.52
C HIS A 62 14.92 17.06 -81.76
N GLY A 63 14.19 16.18 -82.37
CA GLY A 63 13.43 16.52 -83.59
C GLY A 63 11.99 16.08 -83.51
N LYS A 64 11.16 16.77 -84.35
CA LYS A 64 9.76 16.40 -84.50
C LYS A 64 9.50 16.12 -85.97
N TYR A 65 8.97 14.93 -86.20
CA TYR A 65 8.54 14.56 -87.58
C TYR A 65 7.28 15.31 -87.98
N THR A 66 7.07 15.39 -89.32
CA THR A 66 5.81 15.89 -89.87
C THR A 66 4.58 15.09 -89.42
N SER A 67 4.75 13.82 -89.00
CA SER A 67 3.73 12.98 -88.43
C SER A 67 3.39 13.34 -86.98
N GLY A 68 4.18 14.23 -86.31
CA GLY A 68 3.99 14.64 -84.91
C GLY A 68 4.76 13.82 -83.85
N SER A 69 5.41 12.70 -84.19
CA SER A 69 6.24 11.91 -83.32
C SER A 69 7.56 12.61 -82.99
N LEU A 70 8.03 12.47 -81.72
CA LEU A 70 9.30 13.05 -81.30
C LEU A 70 10.41 12.01 -81.43
N PHE A 71 11.59 12.47 -81.80
CA PHE A 71 12.78 11.64 -81.77
C PHE A 71 13.98 12.41 -81.23
N HIS A 72 14.96 11.66 -80.73
CA HIS A 72 16.25 12.24 -80.38
C HIS A 72 17.40 11.43 -81.01
N THR A 73 18.47 12.14 -81.31
CA THR A 73 19.73 11.55 -81.78
C THR A 73 20.90 12.35 -81.24
N ALA A 74 22.07 11.75 -81.19
CA ALA A 74 23.31 12.45 -80.80
C ALA A 74 24.10 12.87 -82.10
N ALA A 75 24.40 14.16 -82.20
CA ALA A 75 25.28 14.66 -83.25
C ALA A 75 26.31 15.63 -82.66
N PRO A 76 27.59 15.54 -83.01
CA PRO A 76 28.59 16.53 -82.62
C PRO A 76 28.17 17.93 -83.02
N ALA A 77 28.31 18.93 -82.17
CA ALA A 77 27.95 20.33 -82.49
C ALA A 77 28.71 20.87 -83.69
N THR A 78 29.90 20.35 -84.02
CA THR A 78 30.70 20.68 -85.15
C THR A 78 30.10 20.23 -86.51
N TYR A 79 29.08 19.40 -86.46
CA TYR A 79 28.43 18.89 -87.66
C TYR A 79 27.42 19.88 -88.27
N PHE A 80 26.93 20.82 -87.51
CA PHE A 80 26.02 21.88 -87.96
C PHE A 80 26.82 23.04 -88.58
N THR A 81 27.48 22.74 -89.69
CA THR A 81 28.20 23.76 -90.51
C THR A 81 27.24 24.73 -91.20
N PRO A 82 27.69 25.96 -91.57
CA PRO A 82 26.85 26.92 -92.24
C PRO A 82 26.21 26.38 -93.52
N GLU A 83 26.86 25.43 -94.20
CA GLU A 83 26.34 24.77 -95.43
C GLU A 83 25.20 23.81 -95.10
N MET A 84 25.36 23.03 -94.03
CA MET A 84 24.34 22.11 -93.55
C MET A 84 23.09 22.85 -93.01
N LEU A 85 23.29 23.98 -92.31
CA LEU A 85 22.19 24.84 -91.90
C LEU A 85 21.40 25.42 -93.05
N LYS A 86 22.07 25.85 -94.16
CA LYS A 86 21.40 26.29 -95.35
C LYS A 86 20.61 25.18 -96.04
N THR A 87 21.14 23.95 -96.03
CA THR A 87 20.45 22.79 -96.59
C THR A 87 19.20 22.43 -95.79
N LEU A 88 19.28 22.47 -94.43
CA LEU A 88 18.15 22.23 -93.57
C LEU A 88 17.07 23.32 -93.69
N GLN A 89 17.47 24.60 -93.84
CA GLN A 89 16.57 25.72 -94.07
C GLN A 89 15.89 25.64 -95.44
N SER A 90 16.63 25.25 -96.51
CA SER A 90 16.04 25.09 -97.83
C SER A 90 14.99 23.99 -97.95
N LYS A 91 15.04 23.01 -97.03
CA LYS A 91 14.07 21.92 -96.87
C LYS A 91 12.92 22.27 -95.93
N GLY A 92 12.86 23.51 -95.42
CA GLY A 92 11.74 23.99 -94.56
C GLY A 92 11.76 23.53 -93.12
N ILE A 93 12.92 23.13 -92.61
CA ILE A 93 13.07 22.63 -91.23
C ILE A 93 13.39 23.81 -90.29
N ASN A 94 12.59 24.02 -89.23
CA ASN A 94 12.84 25.03 -88.17
C ASN A 94 13.90 24.55 -87.23
N ILE A 95 14.99 25.29 -87.04
CA ILE A 95 16.10 24.94 -86.17
C ILE A 95 16.17 25.91 -85.01
N THR A 96 16.17 25.38 -83.80
CA THR A 96 16.32 26.16 -82.56
C THR A 96 17.55 25.66 -81.81
N PHE A 97 18.44 26.54 -81.39
CA PHE A 97 19.57 26.23 -80.51
C PHE A 97 19.20 26.60 -79.08
N ARG A 98 19.39 25.67 -78.13
CA ARG A 98 19.15 25.92 -76.72
C ARG A 98 20.47 26.03 -76.01
N ASP A 99 20.61 27.04 -75.15
CA ASP A 99 21.84 27.23 -74.41
C ASP A 99 21.78 26.42 -73.11
N VAL A 100 22.75 25.54 -72.85
CA VAL A 100 22.82 24.57 -71.74
C VAL A 100 22.93 25.26 -70.40
N ASN A 101 23.22 26.57 -70.35
CA ASN A 101 23.56 27.29 -69.12
C ASN A 101 22.44 28.13 -68.46
N SER A 102 21.20 28.02 -68.90
CA SER A 102 20.11 28.86 -68.38
C SER A 102 19.35 28.28 -67.14
N GLY A 103 19.83 27.16 -66.50
CA GLY A 103 19.33 26.67 -65.25
C GLY A 103 19.83 27.51 -64.09
N SER A 104 18.94 28.17 -63.27
CA SER A 104 19.37 28.99 -62.13
C SER A 104 20.19 28.14 -61.21
N TRP A 105 21.45 28.47 -61.03
CA TRP A 105 22.42 27.79 -60.16
C TRP A 105 21.90 27.65 -58.73
N SER A 106 21.02 28.57 -58.28
CA SER A 106 20.35 28.56 -56.96
C SER A 106 19.40 27.37 -56.76
N LEU A 107 18.66 26.94 -57.80
CA LEU A 107 17.78 25.78 -57.78
C LEU A 107 18.57 24.46 -57.71
N GLN A 108 19.70 24.39 -58.43
CA GLN A 108 20.59 23.22 -58.35
C GLN A 108 21.29 23.11 -56.98
N LEU A 109 21.73 24.21 -56.39
CA LEU A 109 22.27 24.25 -55.02
C LEU A 109 21.21 23.82 -53.99
N LEU A 110 19.99 24.30 -54.07
CA LEU A 110 18.90 23.95 -53.15
C LEU A 110 18.52 22.47 -53.26
N GLY A 111 18.52 21.91 -54.47
CA GLY A 111 18.26 20.48 -54.70
C GLY A 111 19.34 19.56 -54.11
N THR A 112 20.62 20.00 -54.15
CA THR A 112 21.74 19.19 -53.61
C THR A 112 21.89 19.30 -52.09
N TRP A 113 21.68 20.49 -51.50
CA TRP A 113 21.89 20.74 -50.08
C TRP A 113 20.66 20.53 -49.19
N ALA A 114 19.43 20.67 -49.78
CA ALA A 114 18.20 20.49 -49.00
C ALA A 114 18.09 19.12 -48.32
N PRO A 115 18.41 17.98 -48.97
CA PRO A 115 18.41 16.68 -48.31
C PRO A 115 19.43 16.58 -47.16
N LEU A 116 20.63 17.15 -47.32
CA LEU A 116 21.69 17.16 -46.30
C LEU A 116 21.32 18.01 -45.10
N ILE A 117 20.71 19.19 -45.30
CA ILE A 117 20.23 20.05 -44.23
C ILE A 117 19.08 19.37 -43.46
N LEU A 118 18.17 18.69 -44.18
CA LEU A 118 17.05 17.96 -43.60
C LEU A 118 17.53 16.77 -42.75
N LEU A 119 18.54 16.04 -43.24
CA LEU A 119 19.17 14.93 -42.54
C LEU A 119 19.93 15.40 -41.28
N GLY A 120 20.64 16.52 -41.36
CA GLY A 120 21.30 17.18 -40.25
C GLY A 120 20.31 17.68 -39.20
N ALA A 121 19.20 18.28 -39.61
CA ALA A 121 18.12 18.72 -38.73
C ALA A 121 17.44 17.54 -38.03
N LEU A 122 17.18 16.43 -38.76
CA LEU A 122 16.65 15.20 -38.20
C LEU A 122 17.62 14.58 -37.15
N TRP A 123 18.91 14.56 -37.49
CA TRP A 123 19.96 14.05 -36.59
C TRP A 123 20.09 14.90 -35.32
N PHE A 124 20.09 16.23 -35.48
CA PHE A 124 20.09 17.16 -34.33
C PHE A 124 18.84 17.02 -33.45
N PHE A 125 17.67 16.84 -34.07
CA PHE A 125 16.43 16.60 -33.36
C PHE A 125 16.46 15.26 -32.61
N MET A 126 17.01 14.21 -33.20
CA MET A 126 17.16 12.89 -32.60
C MET A 126 18.13 12.93 -31.41
N ILE A 127 19.27 13.62 -31.50
CA ILE A 127 20.19 13.84 -30.38
C ILE A 127 19.51 14.62 -29.27
N ARG A 128 18.77 15.66 -29.57
CA ARG A 128 18.04 16.45 -28.59
C ARG A 128 16.94 15.65 -27.90
N GLN A 129 16.31 14.73 -28.62
CA GLN A 129 15.31 13.82 -28.05
C GLN A 129 15.94 12.75 -27.16
N MET A 130 17.09 12.21 -27.54
CA MET A 130 17.87 11.29 -26.68
C MET A 130 18.38 11.97 -25.42
N GLN A 131 18.84 13.21 -25.48
CA GLN A 131 19.26 13.96 -24.29
C GLN A 131 18.10 14.26 -23.34
N THR A 132 16.87 14.48 -23.84
CA THR A 132 15.68 14.67 -22.98
C THR A 132 15.19 13.35 -22.36
N GLY A 133 15.44 12.22 -23.00
CA GLY A 133 15.16 10.87 -22.47
C GLY A 133 16.18 10.41 -21.42
N GLY A 134 17.45 10.75 -21.61
CA GLY A 134 18.56 10.42 -20.69
C GLY A 134 18.40 11.04 -19.29
N ASN A 135 17.86 12.26 -19.21
CA ASN A 135 17.58 12.91 -17.91
C ASN A 135 16.46 12.23 -17.10
N LYS A 136 15.56 11.49 -17.72
CA LYS A 136 14.56 10.67 -17.01
C LYS A 136 15.19 9.39 -16.43
N ALA A 137 16.13 8.77 -17.12
CA ALA A 137 16.83 7.60 -16.61
C ALA A 137 17.72 7.94 -15.38
N LEU A 138 18.33 9.13 -15.35
CA LEU A 138 19.10 9.62 -14.20
C LEU A 138 18.22 10.05 -13.02
N SER A 139 16.91 10.25 -13.21
CA SER A 139 16.00 10.59 -12.11
C SER A 139 15.48 9.39 -11.31
N PHE A 140 15.70 8.15 -11.77
CA PHE A 140 15.31 6.94 -11.02
C PHE A 140 16.08 6.74 -9.72
N GLY A 141 17.27 7.30 -9.59
CA GLY A 141 18.09 7.23 -8.38
C GLY A 141 17.76 8.29 -7.31
N LYS A 142 16.87 9.25 -7.58
CA LYS A 142 16.52 10.25 -6.57
C LYS A 142 15.55 9.68 -5.55
N SER A 143 15.84 9.94 -4.28
CA SER A 143 14.98 9.55 -3.17
C SER A 143 13.58 10.12 -3.33
N ARG A 144 12.55 9.28 -3.12
CA ARG A 144 11.15 9.70 -3.00
C ARG A 144 10.80 10.15 -1.59
N ALA A 145 11.80 10.43 -0.76
CA ALA A 145 11.59 10.88 0.61
C ALA A 145 10.64 12.08 0.62
N ARG A 146 9.56 11.96 1.37
CA ARG A 146 8.59 13.05 1.53
C ARG A 146 9.10 13.97 2.62
N LEU A 147 9.56 15.15 2.23
CA LEU A 147 9.72 16.25 3.17
C LEU A 147 8.31 16.63 3.65
N LEU A 148 8.00 16.38 4.90
CA LEU A 148 6.81 16.96 5.51
C LEU A 148 7.07 18.47 5.63
N SER A 149 6.48 19.23 4.69
CA SER A 149 6.63 20.69 4.68
C SER A 149 6.17 21.27 6.02
N MET A 150 6.89 22.29 6.51
CA MET A 150 6.58 23.00 7.76
C MET A 150 5.16 23.62 7.78
N GLN A 151 4.46 23.65 6.66
CA GLN A 151 3.08 24.16 6.53
C GLN A 151 1.99 23.16 6.93
N GLN A 152 2.30 21.85 7.08
CA GLN A 152 1.32 20.89 7.61
C GLN A 152 1.22 21.04 9.13
N LYS A 153 0.00 20.86 9.66
CA LYS A 153 -0.26 20.90 11.10
C LYS A 153 0.71 19.98 11.83
N LYS A 154 1.57 20.57 12.70
CA LYS A 154 2.58 19.83 13.45
C LYS A 154 1.90 18.84 14.38
N VAL A 155 2.29 17.60 14.29
CA VAL A 155 1.94 16.55 15.25
C VAL A 155 2.87 16.67 16.43
N THR A 156 2.33 16.70 17.65
CA THR A 156 3.08 16.82 18.90
C THR A 156 2.76 15.67 19.85
N PHE A 157 3.43 15.57 20.98
CA PHE A 157 3.13 14.57 22.01
C PHE A 157 1.70 14.65 22.58
N LYS A 158 1.00 15.77 22.39
CA LYS A 158 -0.42 15.92 22.74
C LYS A 158 -1.35 15.12 21.83
N ASP A 159 -0.89 14.75 20.64
CA ASP A 159 -1.64 13.98 19.67
C ASP A 159 -1.30 12.47 19.76
N VAL A 160 -0.35 12.09 20.60
CA VAL A 160 0.06 10.71 20.89
C VAL A 160 -0.34 10.38 22.32
N ALA A 161 -1.00 9.24 22.53
CA ALA A 161 -1.45 8.79 23.84
C ALA A 161 -1.13 7.30 24.04
N GLY A 162 -1.09 6.85 25.31
CA GLY A 162 -0.96 5.44 25.68
C GLY A 162 0.42 4.83 25.47
N VAL A 163 1.49 5.64 25.40
CA VAL A 163 2.88 5.23 25.22
C VAL A 163 3.82 6.12 26.03
N GLU A 164 3.51 6.32 27.30
CA GLU A 164 4.22 7.30 28.14
C GLU A 164 5.70 6.93 28.35
N GLU A 165 6.04 5.66 28.54
CA GLU A 165 7.41 5.20 28.69
C GLU A 165 8.22 5.49 27.41
N ALA A 166 7.65 5.21 26.24
CA ALA A 166 8.31 5.52 24.97
C ALA A 166 8.49 7.04 24.77
N LYS A 167 7.53 7.85 25.21
CA LYS A 167 7.68 9.31 25.17
C LYS A 167 8.80 9.79 26.11
N GLU A 168 8.92 9.22 27.29
CA GLU A 168 9.96 9.55 28.26
C GLU A 168 11.35 9.27 27.69
N GLU A 169 11.56 8.07 27.13
CA GLU A 169 12.82 7.71 26.50
C GLU A 169 13.18 8.62 25.32
N LEU A 170 12.18 9.15 24.61
CA LEU A 170 12.40 10.04 23.46
C LEU A 170 12.55 11.52 23.83
N LYS A 171 12.24 11.93 25.07
CA LYS A 171 12.45 13.31 25.54
C LYS A 171 13.91 13.74 25.47
N GLU A 172 14.84 12.86 25.81
CA GLU A 172 16.27 13.16 25.71
C GLU A 172 16.69 13.51 24.28
N ILE A 173 16.10 12.83 23.28
CA ILE A 173 16.37 13.08 21.87
C ILE A 173 15.84 14.45 21.44
N ILE A 174 14.65 14.81 21.93
CA ILE A 174 14.05 16.13 21.68
C ILE A 174 14.90 17.25 22.29
N GLU A 175 15.33 17.07 23.55
CA GLU A 175 16.21 18.04 24.23
C GLU A 175 17.52 18.21 23.47
N PHE A 176 18.10 17.10 23.01
CA PHE A 176 19.30 17.14 22.21
C PHE A 176 19.12 17.91 20.89
N LEU A 177 18.05 17.61 20.13
CA LEU A 177 17.79 18.30 18.86
C LEU A 177 17.55 19.82 19.07
N ARG A 178 17.05 20.20 20.24
CA ARG A 178 16.86 21.61 20.63
C ARG A 178 18.14 22.27 21.12
N GLU A 179 18.94 21.58 21.96
CA GLU A 179 20.08 22.14 22.68
C GLU A 179 21.31 21.23 22.66
N ALA A 180 21.81 20.88 21.46
CA ALA A 180 22.94 19.96 21.28
C ALA A 180 24.20 20.36 22.09
N GLN A 181 24.47 21.66 22.23
CA GLN A 181 25.65 22.19 22.93
C GLN A 181 25.70 21.82 24.43
N LYS A 182 24.56 21.65 25.09
CA LYS A 182 24.48 21.28 26.52
C LYS A 182 25.07 19.88 26.75
N PHE A 183 24.77 18.94 25.88
CA PHE A 183 25.24 17.55 25.98
C PHE A 183 26.71 17.40 25.58
N GLN A 184 27.15 18.15 24.58
CA GLN A 184 28.54 18.15 24.11
C GLN A 184 29.52 18.65 25.18
N LYS A 185 29.15 19.69 25.96
CA LYS A 185 29.99 20.22 27.04
C LYS A 185 30.28 19.21 28.15
N LEU A 186 29.40 18.23 28.37
CA LEU A 186 29.55 17.19 29.38
C LEU A 186 30.20 15.91 28.83
N GLY A 187 30.56 15.89 27.53
CA GLY A 187 31.18 14.73 26.89
C GLY A 187 30.19 13.57 26.60
N GLY A 188 28.89 13.81 26.76
CA GLY A 188 27.85 12.85 26.45
C GLY A 188 27.81 12.54 24.95
N ARG A 189 27.77 11.25 24.60
CA ARG A 189 27.56 10.79 23.21
C ARG A 189 26.08 10.59 22.97
N ILE A 190 25.58 11.17 21.91
CA ILE A 190 24.18 11.08 21.51
C ILE A 190 23.98 9.81 20.72
N PRO A 191 22.83 9.11 20.88
CA PRO A 191 22.50 7.99 20.04
C PRO A 191 22.36 8.46 18.58
N LYS A 192 23.09 7.81 17.67
CA LYS A 192 23.00 8.11 16.23
C LYS A 192 21.69 7.61 15.64
N GLY A 193 21.16 6.54 16.19
CA GLY A 193 19.94 5.92 15.70
C GLY A 193 19.03 5.36 16.80
N VAL A 194 17.74 5.45 16.55
CA VAL A 194 16.67 4.95 17.42
C VAL A 194 15.80 3.98 16.64
N LEU A 195 15.64 2.78 17.18
CA LEU A 195 14.76 1.76 16.62
C LEU A 195 13.47 1.67 17.43
N LEU A 196 12.34 2.02 16.80
CA LEU A 196 11.01 1.83 17.37
C LEU A 196 10.52 0.40 17.07
N VAL A 197 10.29 -0.38 18.11
CA VAL A 197 9.91 -1.78 18.01
C VAL A 197 8.52 -1.98 18.62
N GLY A 198 7.65 -2.75 17.97
CA GLY A 198 6.35 -3.10 18.56
C GLY A 198 5.35 -3.62 17.53
N PRO A 199 4.21 -4.12 17.99
CA PRO A 199 3.16 -4.65 17.11
C PRO A 199 2.68 -3.62 16.07
N PRO A 200 2.05 -4.06 14.96
CA PRO A 200 1.45 -3.15 14.00
C PRO A 200 0.33 -2.33 14.66
N GLY A 201 0.13 -1.10 14.19
CA GLY A 201 -0.94 -0.23 14.67
C GLY A 201 -0.70 0.47 16.01
N THR A 202 0.46 0.29 16.67
CA THR A 202 0.77 0.93 17.97
C THR A 202 1.20 2.40 17.87
N GLY A 203 1.29 2.97 16.65
CA GLY A 203 1.56 4.39 16.45
C GLY A 203 3.04 4.76 16.32
N LYS A 204 3.94 3.83 15.99
CA LYS A 204 5.39 4.08 15.82
C LYS A 204 5.70 5.24 14.88
N THR A 205 5.10 5.27 13.71
CA THR A 205 5.25 6.34 12.72
C THR A 205 4.71 7.68 13.23
N LEU A 206 3.58 7.64 13.96
CA LEU A 206 2.98 8.83 14.58
C LEU A 206 3.90 9.39 15.67
N LEU A 207 4.48 8.52 16.50
CA LEU A 207 5.42 8.87 17.57
C LEU A 207 6.69 9.53 16.99
N ALA A 208 7.28 8.96 15.93
CA ALA A 208 8.44 9.55 15.25
C ALA A 208 8.14 10.96 14.70
N ARG A 209 6.96 11.15 14.10
CA ARG A 209 6.49 12.47 13.65
C ARG A 209 6.28 13.44 14.79
N ALA A 210 5.78 12.95 15.93
CA ALA A 210 5.56 13.77 17.12
C ALA A 210 6.90 14.24 17.74
N VAL A 211 7.93 13.39 17.74
CA VAL A 211 9.28 13.78 18.16
C VAL A 211 9.82 14.93 17.31
N ALA A 212 9.71 14.82 15.98
CA ALA A 212 10.14 15.88 15.07
C ALA A 212 9.34 17.18 15.27
N GLY A 213 8.02 17.07 15.45
CA GLY A 213 7.15 18.22 15.71
C GLY A 213 7.43 18.89 17.05
N GLU A 214 7.72 18.12 18.08
CA GLU A 214 8.07 18.62 19.41
C GLU A 214 9.46 19.26 19.43
N ALA A 215 10.44 18.65 18.72
CA ALA A 215 11.78 19.23 18.54
C ALA A 215 11.79 20.42 17.58
N ASN A 216 10.74 20.60 16.79
CA ASN A 216 10.63 21.63 15.74
C ASN A 216 11.70 21.51 14.64
N VAL A 217 12.01 20.29 14.21
CA VAL A 217 12.99 19.99 13.17
C VAL A 217 12.33 19.37 11.93
N PRO A 218 12.97 19.46 10.75
CA PRO A 218 12.51 18.78 9.54
C PRO A 218 12.41 17.26 9.73
N PHE A 219 11.41 16.65 9.09
CA PHE A 219 11.15 15.21 9.13
C PHE A 219 11.13 14.64 7.72
N PHE A 220 12.10 13.77 7.44
CA PHE A 220 12.22 13.04 6.18
C PHE A 220 11.71 11.61 6.40
N SER A 221 10.66 11.21 5.71
CA SER A 221 10.08 9.87 5.85
C SER A 221 10.16 9.10 4.56
N ILE A 222 10.57 7.83 4.66
CA ILE A 222 10.61 6.85 3.58
C ILE A 222 10.21 5.49 4.13
N SER A 223 9.59 4.64 3.29
CA SER A 223 9.36 3.24 3.64
C SER A 223 10.57 2.39 3.25
N GLY A 224 10.91 1.38 4.05
CA GLY A 224 11.92 0.38 3.71
C GLY A 224 11.63 -0.30 2.38
N SER A 225 10.35 -0.50 2.04
CA SER A 225 9.93 -1.04 0.75
C SER A 225 10.31 -0.16 -0.45
N ASP A 226 10.43 1.17 -0.27
CA ASP A 226 10.84 2.09 -1.34
C ASP A 226 12.30 1.92 -1.77
N PHE A 227 13.10 1.23 -0.97
CA PHE A 227 14.49 0.90 -1.30
C PHE A 227 14.63 -0.41 -2.08
N VAL A 228 13.59 -1.25 -2.08
CA VAL A 228 13.59 -2.54 -2.79
C VAL A 228 13.08 -2.32 -4.20
N GLU A 229 13.98 -2.31 -5.17
CA GLU A 229 13.66 -2.14 -6.60
C GLU A 229 14.21 -3.33 -7.39
N MET A 230 13.75 -3.50 -8.64
CA MET A 230 14.25 -4.58 -9.50
C MET A 230 15.61 -4.28 -10.15
N PHE A 231 16.08 -3.03 -10.07
CA PHE A 231 17.33 -2.58 -10.71
C PHE A 231 18.44 -2.46 -9.68
N VAL A 232 19.52 -3.18 -9.90
CA VAL A 232 20.70 -3.19 -9.02
C VAL A 232 21.28 -1.78 -8.85
N GLY A 233 21.51 -1.39 -7.59
CA GLY A 233 22.14 -0.11 -7.21
C GLY A 233 21.19 1.08 -7.06
N VAL A 234 19.91 0.97 -7.45
CA VAL A 234 18.93 2.06 -7.30
C VAL A 234 18.61 2.28 -5.82
N GLY A 235 18.39 1.21 -5.06
CA GLY A 235 18.16 1.29 -3.62
C GLY A 235 19.31 1.96 -2.87
N ALA A 236 20.54 1.55 -3.15
CA ALA A 236 21.74 2.14 -2.56
C ALA A 236 21.90 3.64 -2.92
N SER A 237 21.54 4.03 -4.15
CA SER A 237 21.57 5.44 -4.57
C SER A 237 20.53 6.28 -3.83
N ARG A 238 19.32 5.73 -3.59
CA ARG A 238 18.27 6.40 -2.81
C ARG A 238 18.66 6.57 -1.33
N VAL A 239 19.31 5.57 -0.75
CA VAL A 239 19.85 5.68 0.60
C VAL A 239 20.82 6.86 0.67
N ARG A 240 21.81 6.93 -0.23
CA ARG A 240 22.79 8.02 -0.26
C ARG A 240 22.13 9.38 -0.42
N ASP A 241 21.19 9.52 -1.35
CA ASP A 241 20.47 10.78 -1.58
C ASP A 241 19.66 11.22 -0.34
N LEU A 242 19.00 10.28 0.33
CA LEU A 242 18.26 10.55 1.57
C LEU A 242 19.16 11.09 2.67
N PHE A 243 20.32 10.47 2.89
CA PHE A 243 21.27 10.86 3.91
C PHE A 243 21.93 12.22 3.56
N GLU A 244 22.23 12.46 2.30
CA GLU A 244 22.74 13.75 1.82
C GLU A 244 21.71 14.87 2.01
N GLN A 245 20.43 14.60 1.75
CA GLN A 245 19.35 15.57 2.03
C GLN A 245 19.21 15.83 3.52
N GLY A 246 19.33 14.83 4.38
CA GLY A 246 19.34 14.98 5.83
C GLY A 246 20.49 15.87 6.30
N LYS A 247 21.71 15.61 5.84
CA LYS A 247 22.89 16.44 6.18
C LYS A 247 22.71 17.90 5.76
N LYS A 248 22.14 18.16 4.60
CA LYS A 248 21.88 19.54 4.11
C LYS A 248 20.83 20.29 4.93
N ASN A 249 19.96 19.58 5.64
CA ASN A 249 18.84 20.15 6.40
C ASN A 249 18.99 19.93 7.92
N ALA A 250 20.18 19.70 8.40
CA ALA A 250 20.45 19.52 9.82
C ALA A 250 20.19 20.83 10.63
N PRO A 251 19.60 20.76 11.86
CA PRO A 251 19.18 19.53 12.54
C PRO A 251 17.87 18.96 11.98
N CYS A 252 17.81 17.62 11.81
CA CYS A 252 16.64 16.93 11.25
C CYS A 252 16.51 15.49 11.74
N ILE A 253 15.35 14.90 11.50
CA ILE A 253 15.10 13.46 11.70
C ILE A 253 14.90 12.80 10.35
N ILE A 254 15.64 11.71 10.10
CA ILE A 254 15.41 10.76 9.00
C ILE A 254 14.66 9.58 9.59
N PHE A 255 13.50 9.26 9.03
CA PHE A 255 12.67 8.16 9.49
C PHE A 255 12.50 7.10 8.40
N ILE A 256 12.84 5.86 8.73
CA ILE A 256 12.66 4.69 7.86
C ILE A 256 11.58 3.81 8.48
N ASP A 257 10.41 3.75 7.85
CA ASP A 257 9.35 2.84 8.27
C ASP A 257 9.57 1.45 7.67
N GLU A 258 9.11 0.40 8.37
CA GLU A 258 9.23 -0.99 7.91
C GLU A 258 10.66 -1.36 7.50
N ILE A 259 11.64 -1.03 8.35
CA ILE A 259 13.06 -1.24 8.03
C ILE A 259 13.39 -2.72 7.78
N ASP A 260 12.58 -3.64 8.27
CA ASP A 260 12.70 -5.08 8.05
C ASP A 260 12.54 -5.47 6.57
N ALA A 261 11.98 -4.62 5.72
CA ALA A 261 11.96 -4.84 4.27
C ALA A 261 13.37 -4.88 3.65
N VAL A 262 14.31 -4.10 4.20
CA VAL A 262 15.71 -3.99 3.73
C VAL A 262 16.68 -4.66 4.68
N GLY A 263 16.42 -4.55 5.98
CA GLY A 263 17.33 -4.93 7.06
C GLY A 263 17.33 -6.41 7.44
N ARG A 264 16.81 -7.32 6.61
CA ARG A 264 16.74 -8.76 6.90
C ARG A 264 18.11 -9.43 6.95
N HIS A 265 18.21 -10.47 7.78
CA HIS A 265 19.35 -11.39 7.88
C HIS A 265 19.82 -11.89 6.53
N ARG A 266 21.15 -12.02 6.36
CA ARG A 266 21.83 -12.54 5.18
C ARG A 266 21.58 -14.05 5.04
N GLY A 267 21.30 -14.54 3.85
CA GLY A 267 21.29 -15.97 3.54
C GLY A 267 19.91 -16.68 3.53
N ALA A 268 18.80 -15.98 3.65
CA ALA A 268 17.47 -16.62 3.68
C ALA A 268 16.78 -16.74 2.29
N GLY A 269 17.51 -16.98 1.18
CA GLY A 269 16.83 -17.20 -0.10
C GLY A 269 17.73 -17.43 -1.30
N LEU A 270 17.26 -18.30 -2.19
CA LEU A 270 17.85 -18.60 -3.50
C LEU A 270 17.14 -17.75 -4.57
N GLY A 271 17.71 -16.60 -4.97
CA GLY A 271 17.17 -15.82 -6.10
C GLY A 271 17.77 -14.41 -6.23
N GLY A 272 17.90 -13.90 -7.46
CA GLY A 272 18.59 -12.66 -7.84
C GLY A 272 18.05 -11.33 -7.27
N GLY A 273 17.01 -11.33 -6.44
CA GLY A 273 16.54 -10.15 -5.70
C GLY A 273 17.22 -9.93 -4.34
N HIS A 274 18.13 -10.84 -3.94
CA HIS A 274 18.84 -10.74 -2.66
C HIS A 274 20.05 -9.82 -2.74
N ASP A 275 20.76 -9.81 -3.86
CA ASP A 275 21.98 -9.02 -4.05
C ASP A 275 21.71 -7.51 -3.93
N GLU A 276 20.55 -7.05 -4.41
CA GLU A 276 20.17 -5.64 -4.33
C GLU A 276 19.84 -5.20 -2.90
N ARG A 277 19.08 -6.03 -2.16
CA ARG A 277 18.74 -5.74 -0.76
C ARG A 277 20.02 -5.70 0.09
N GLU A 278 20.92 -6.63 -0.13
CA GLU A 278 22.20 -6.71 0.58
C GLU A 278 23.09 -5.50 0.25
N GLN A 279 23.14 -5.08 -1.01
CA GLN A 279 23.83 -3.86 -1.42
C GLN A 279 23.22 -2.61 -0.77
N THR A 280 21.90 -2.54 -0.71
CA THR A 280 21.18 -1.42 -0.09
C THR A 280 21.41 -1.39 1.42
N LEU A 281 21.37 -2.56 2.10
CA LEU A 281 21.69 -2.68 3.51
C LEU A 281 23.14 -2.24 3.78
N ASN A 282 24.10 -2.72 3.00
CA ASN A 282 25.49 -2.33 3.14
C ASN A 282 25.68 -0.83 2.96
N GLN A 283 24.99 -0.21 1.99
CA GLN A 283 25.04 1.24 1.82
C GLN A 283 24.42 1.98 3.03
N LEU A 284 23.30 1.47 3.58
CA LEU A 284 22.70 2.02 4.79
C LEU A 284 23.70 1.97 5.97
N LEU A 285 24.38 0.85 6.17
CA LEU A 285 25.38 0.70 7.21
C LEU A 285 26.56 1.66 7.02
N VAL A 286 27.03 1.84 5.79
CA VAL A 286 28.11 2.79 5.45
C VAL A 286 27.69 4.23 5.75
N GLU A 287 26.48 4.64 5.36
CA GLU A 287 25.98 5.98 5.64
C GLU A 287 25.81 6.23 7.14
N MET A 288 25.33 5.23 7.90
CA MET A 288 25.18 5.33 9.37
C MET A 288 26.54 5.46 10.06
N ASP A 289 27.55 4.70 9.62
CA ASP A 289 28.90 4.77 10.17
C ASP A 289 29.58 6.10 9.81
N GLY A 290 29.25 6.67 8.64
CA GLY A 290 29.74 7.95 8.15
C GLY A 290 29.13 9.20 8.81
N PHE A 291 28.21 9.06 9.76
CA PHE A 291 27.72 10.19 10.56
C PHE A 291 28.68 10.52 11.69
N GLU A 292 29.05 11.78 11.80
CA GLU A 292 29.68 12.30 13.01
C GLU A 292 28.61 12.63 14.05
N SER A 293 28.91 12.38 15.32
CA SER A 293 27.99 12.61 16.46
C SER A 293 27.48 14.06 16.60
N ASN A 294 28.05 14.99 15.84
CA ASN A 294 27.81 16.43 15.93
C ASN A 294 26.98 16.99 14.75
N GLU A 295 26.64 16.19 13.75
CA GLU A 295 25.94 16.69 12.55
C GLU A 295 24.46 17.06 12.79
N GLY A 296 23.91 16.76 13.98
CA GLY A 296 22.51 17.10 14.31
C GLY A 296 21.45 16.30 13.55
N VAL A 297 21.84 15.22 12.88
CA VAL A 297 20.92 14.30 12.19
C VAL A 297 20.71 13.08 13.06
N ILE A 298 19.44 12.75 13.33
CA ILE A 298 19.05 11.53 14.04
C ILE A 298 18.31 10.61 13.08
N LEU A 299 18.78 9.36 13.00
CA LEU A 299 18.11 8.32 12.26
C LEU A 299 17.11 7.62 13.17
N MET A 300 15.85 7.59 12.80
CA MET A 300 14.83 6.77 13.46
C MET A 300 14.34 5.69 12.50
N ALA A 301 14.12 4.49 12.99
CA ALA A 301 13.51 3.44 12.19
C ALA A 301 12.38 2.75 12.97
N ALA A 302 11.42 2.18 12.26
CA ALA A 302 10.36 1.39 12.86
C ALA A 302 10.30 -0.01 12.25
N THR A 303 10.02 -1.01 13.10
CA THR A 303 9.79 -2.39 12.68
C THR A 303 8.74 -3.06 13.54
N ASN A 304 7.99 -3.98 12.92
CA ASN A 304 7.10 -4.89 13.62
C ASN A 304 7.79 -6.22 13.96
N ARG A 305 8.95 -6.48 13.37
CA ARG A 305 9.68 -7.75 13.45
C ARG A 305 11.16 -7.54 13.75
N PRO A 306 11.51 -7.25 15.00
CA PRO A 306 12.91 -7.06 15.38
C PRO A 306 13.76 -8.33 15.25
N ASP A 307 13.11 -9.50 15.27
CA ASP A 307 13.69 -10.84 15.15
C ASP A 307 14.37 -11.10 13.80
N VAL A 308 13.87 -10.47 12.74
CA VAL A 308 14.40 -10.68 11.39
C VAL A 308 15.52 -9.71 10.99
N LEU A 309 15.80 -8.71 11.84
CA LEU A 309 16.80 -7.68 11.52
C LEU A 309 18.24 -8.21 11.61
N ASP A 310 19.09 -7.77 10.68
CA ASP A 310 20.52 -8.06 10.72
C ASP A 310 21.15 -7.47 11.99
N PRO A 311 21.86 -8.29 12.82
CA PRO A 311 22.52 -7.83 14.04
C PRO A 311 23.50 -6.68 13.79
N ALA A 312 24.00 -6.51 12.58
CA ALA A 312 24.87 -5.40 12.21
C ALA A 312 24.20 -4.04 12.36
N LEU A 313 22.87 -3.95 12.17
CA LEU A 313 22.10 -2.72 12.38
C LEU A 313 22.01 -2.33 13.86
N LEU A 314 22.08 -3.32 14.76
CA LEU A 314 21.88 -3.18 16.21
C LEU A 314 23.19 -2.96 16.96
N ARG A 315 24.32 -2.84 16.25
CA ARG A 315 25.63 -2.56 16.88
C ARG A 315 25.70 -1.12 17.37
N PRO A 316 26.43 -0.88 18.49
CA PRO A 316 26.70 0.48 18.96
C PRO A 316 27.26 1.38 17.84
N GLY A 317 26.78 2.62 17.77
CA GLY A 317 27.10 3.56 16.70
C GLY A 317 26.12 3.56 15.53
N ARG A 318 25.10 2.69 15.55
CA ARG A 318 24.03 2.61 14.54
C ARG A 318 22.67 2.80 15.20
N PHE A 319 21.85 1.73 15.37
CA PHE A 319 20.65 1.81 16.20
C PHE A 319 21.01 1.51 17.66
N ASP A 320 21.55 2.52 18.31
CA ASP A 320 22.05 2.43 19.69
C ASP A 320 20.94 2.26 20.71
N ARG A 321 19.77 2.80 20.41
CA ARG A 321 18.64 2.82 21.33
C ARG A 321 17.45 2.09 20.71
N ARG A 322 16.86 1.20 21.51
CA ARG A 322 15.61 0.54 21.18
C ARG A 322 14.51 1.06 22.08
N VAL A 323 13.44 1.55 21.49
CA VAL A 323 12.25 2.02 22.18
C VAL A 323 11.12 1.09 21.84
N VAL A 324 10.56 0.43 22.88
CA VAL A 324 9.46 -0.50 22.71
C VAL A 324 8.14 0.25 22.78
N VAL A 325 7.34 0.14 21.71
CA VAL A 325 6.01 0.72 21.62
C VAL A 325 4.99 -0.40 21.69
N SER A 326 4.61 -0.75 22.90
CA SER A 326 3.68 -1.85 23.23
C SER A 326 2.23 -1.50 22.87
N ARG A 327 1.33 -2.48 22.92
CA ARG A 327 -0.10 -2.21 22.92
C ARG A 327 -0.47 -1.41 24.18
N PRO A 328 -1.44 -0.48 24.06
CA PRO A 328 -1.83 0.35 25.19
C PRO A 328 -2.58 -0.46 26.27
N ASP A 329 -2.34 -0.14 27.53
CA ASP A 329 -3.13 -0.58 28.67
C ASP A 329 -4.52 0.07 28.71
N VAL A 330 -5.36 -0.24 29.70
CA VAL A 330 -6.72 0.32 29.82
C VAL A 330 -6.70 1.85 29.84
N ARG A 331 -5.75 2.45 30.57
CA ARG A 331 -5.63 3.92 30.66
C ARG A 331 -5.20 4.52 29.33
N GLY A 332 -4.19 3.91 28.71
CA GLY A 332 -3.72 4.32 27.39
C GLY A 332 -4.81 4.21 26.33
N ARG A 333 -5.65 3.15 26.36
CA ARG A 333 -6.78 3.02 25.45
C ARG A 333 -7.81 4.14 25.65
N GLU A 334 -8.12 4.48 26.89
CA GLU A 334 -9.02 5.60 27.20
C GLU A 334 -8.47 6.93 26.66
N GLU A 335 -7.18 7.21 26.85
CA GLU A 335 -6.54 8.42 26.33
C GLU A 335 -6.52 8.46 24.80
N ILE A 336 -6.25 7.34 24.14
CA ILE A 336 -6.31 7.21 22.69
C ILE A 336 -7.72 7.48 22.18
N LEU A 337 -8.73 6.90 22.83
CA LEU A 337 -10.14 7.17 22.50
C LEU A 337 -10.48 8.64 22.65
N ARG A 338 -10.01 9.32 23.72
CA ARG A 338 -10.20 10.77 23.90
C ARG A 338 -9.56 11.58 22.76
N VAL A 339 -8.39 11.18 22.29
CA VAL A 339 -7.72 11.86 21.17
C VAL A 339 -8.54 11.72 19.88
N HIS A 340 -9.01 10.50 19.54
CA HIS A 340 -9.73 10.23 18.29
C HIS A 340 -11.18 10.73 18.31
N THR A 341 -11.79 10.89 19.49
CA THR A 341 -13.15 11.40 19.64
C THR A 341 -13.23 12.92 19.75
N ARG A 342 -12.11 13.62 20.01
CA ARG A 342 -12.07 15.10 20.22
C ARG A 342 -12.82 15.93 19.17
N LYS A 343 -12.90 15.45 17.92
CA LYS A 343 -13.52 16.14 16.79
C LYS A 343 -14.89 15.56 16.42
N LYS A 344 -15.40 14.60 17.18
CA LYS A 344 -16.66 13.92 16.87
C LYS A 344 -17.71 14.31 17.90
N PRO A 345 -18.96 14.58 17.50
CA PRO A 345 -20.05 14.85 18.43
C PRO A 345 -20.42 13.54 19.13
N LEU A 346 -20.16 13.46 20.42
CA LEU A 346 -20.57 12.34 21.27
C LEU A 346 -21.86 12.68 22.00
N ALA A 347 -22.70 11.70 22.23
CA ALA A 347 -23.85 11.80 23.09
C ALA A 347 -23.42 11.65 24.58
N GLU A 348 -24.30 12.05 25.50
CA GLU A 348 -24.03 12.02 26.94
C GLU A 348 -23.93 10.61 27.53
N ASP A 349 -24.44 9.59 26.82
CA ASP A 349 -24.42 8.19 27.21
C ASP A 349 -23.06 7.51 26.96
N VAL A 350 -22.11 8.17 26.26
CA VAL A 350 -20.84 7.57 25.86
C VAL A 350 -19.83 7.63 26.99
N ASP A 351 -19.50 6.47 27.54
CA ASP A 351 -18.44 6.30 28.51
C ASP A 351 -17.19 5.68 27.85
N LEU A 352 -16.14 6.50 27.70
CA LEU A 352 -14.87 6.08 27.11
C LEU A 352 -14.12 5.07 27.98
N GLN A 353 -14.35 5.07 29.29
CA GLN A 353 -13.74 4.13 30.24
C GLN A 353 -14.29 2.72 30.00
N VAL A 354 -15.61 2.61 29.85
CA VAL A 354 -16.28 1.34 29.55
C VAL A 354 -15.79 0.81 28.21
N LEU A 355 -15.66 1.67 27.20
CA LEU A 355 -15.11 1.28 25.90
C LEU A 355 -13.66 0.83 25.98
N ALA A 356 -12.83 1.52 26.75
CA ALA A 356 -11.43 1.15 26.94
C ALA A 356 -11.28 -0.22 27.64
N ARG A 357 -12.10 -0.52 28.64
CA ARG A 357 -12.16 -1.85 29.27
C ARG A 357 -12.66 -2.90 28.29
N GLY A 358 -13.67 -2.56 27.48
CA GLY A 358 -14.28 -3.43 26.49
C GLY A 358 -13.42 -3.75 25.26
N THR A 359 -12.21 -3.21 25.16
CA THR A 359 -11.32 -3.38 24.00
C THR A 359 -9.92 -3.91 24.41
N PRO A 360 -9.83 -5.03 25.15
CA PRO A 360 -8.52 -5.58 25.53
C PRO A 360 -7.72 -5.96 24.26
N GLY A 361 -6.42 -5.67 24.28
CA GLY A 361 -5.53 -6.02 23.19
C GLY A 361 -5.65 -5.17 21.92
N PHE A 362 -6.54 -4.17 21.87
CA PHE A 362 -6.61 -3.24 20.73
C PHE A 362 -5.36 -2.37 20.65
N SER A 363 -4.88 -2.19 19.43
CA SER A 363 -3.87 -1.19 19.11
C SER A 363 -4.50 0.20 18.93
N GLY A 364 -3.68 1.23 18.86
CA GLY A 364 -4.15 2.59 18.55
C GLY A 364 -4.93 2.67 17.24
N ALA A 365 -4.50 1.94 16.21
CA ALA A 365 -5.17 1.88 14.92
C ALA A 365 -6.54 1.17 14.99
N ASP A 366 -6.66 0.12 15.82
CA ASP A 366 -7.95 -0.56 16.02
C ASP A 366 -8.95 0.35 16.71
N LEU A 367 -8.50 1.13 17.71
CA LEU A 367 -9.32 2.12 18.42
C LEU A 367 -9.74 3.26 17.49
N GLU A 368 -8.83 3.77 16.65
CA GLU A 368 -9.16 4.77 15.63
C GLU A 368 -10.22 4.26 14.65
N ASN A 369 -10.04 3.03 14.17
CA ASN A 369 -10.98 2.37 13.27
C ASN A 369 -12.34 2.19 13.93
N MET A 370 -12.40 1.73 15.19
CA MET A 370 -13.63 1.59 15.96
C MET A 370 -14.38 2.93 16.09
N VAL A 371 -13.67 4.00 16.44
CA VAL A 371 -14.23 5.35 16.56
C VAL A 371 -14.74 5.87 15.20
N ASN A 372 -14.06 5.50 14.11
CA ASN A 372 -14.49 5.84 12.76
C ASN A 372 -15.73 5.06 12.34
N GLU A 373 -15.77 3.75 12.59
CA GLU A 373 -16.93 2.89 12.29
C GLU A 373 -18.17 3.29 13.08
N ALA A 374 -18.01 3.67 14.36
CA ALA A 374 -19.11 4.19 15.18
C ALA A 374 -19.68 5.48 14.57
N ALA A 375 -18.84 6.41 14.14
CA ALA A 375 -19.28 7.62 13.48
C ALA A 375 -19.99 7.33 12.14
N LEU A 376 -19.50 6.36 11.35
CA LEU A 376 -20.16 5.92 10.12
C LEU A 376 -21.50 5.25 10.39
N ALA A 377 -21.62 4.47 11.46
CA ALA A 377 -22.89 3.85 11.87
C ALA A 377 -23.93 4.90 12.26
N ALA A 378 -23.56 5.90 13.07
CA ALA A 378 -24.40 7.03 13.42
C ALA A 378 -24.84 7.83 12.19
N ALA A 379 -23.92 8.11 11.26
CA ALA A 379 -24.21 8.84 10.03
C ALA A 379 -25.21 8.09 9.11
N ARG A 380 -25.08 6.77 8.97
CA ARG A 380 -26.05 5.94 8.20
C ARG A 380 -27.46 6.00 8.74
N GLN A 381 -27.62 6.27 10.03
CA GLN A 381 -28.91 6.42 10.71
C GLN A 381 -29.35 7.88 10.82
N ASN A 382 -28.68 8.80 10.11
CA ASN A 382 -28.94 10.25 10.12
C ASN A 382 -28.91 10.87 11.53
N ARG A 383 -28.16 10.31 12.47
CA ARG A 383 -28.00 10.85 13.82
C ARG A 383 -27.04 12.04 13.84
N LYS A 384 -27.25 12.97 14.76
CA LYS A 384 -26.40 14.16 14.95
C LYS A 384 -25.23 13.93 15.90
N ALA A 385 -25.29 12.88 16.72
CA ALA A 385 -24.26 12.48 17.67
C ALA A 385 -24.08 10.97 17.66
N VAL A 386 -22.88 10.52 18.04
CA VAL A 386 -22.52 9.11 18.17
C VAL A 386 -22.94 8.62 19.56
N LEU A 387 -23.74 7.57 19.62
CA LEU A 387 -24.24 6.96 20.84
C LEU A 387 -23.32 5.83 21.32
N MET A 388 -23.43 5.43 22.59
CA MET A 388 -22.73 4.25 23.11
C MET A 388 -23.05 2.99 22.31
N PHE A 389 -24.30 2.83 21.87
CA PHE A 389 -24.73 1.74 21.01
C PHE A 389 -23.94 1.66 19.67
N ASP A 390 -23.63 2.80 19.06
CA ASP A 390 -22.85 2.82 17.81
C ASP A 390 -21.41 2.31 18.04
N PHE A 391 -20.83 2.64 19.20
CA PHE A 391 -19.51 2.13 19.59
C PHE A 391 -19.55 0.62 19.88
N GLU A 392 -20.59 0.11 20.51
CA GLU A 392 -20.74 -1.34 20.74
C GLU A 392 -20.83 -2.12 19.42
N VAL A 393 -21.64 -1.60 18.48
CA VAL A 393 -21.75 -2.20 17.13
C VAL A 393 -20.41 -2.12 16.38
N ALA A 394 -19.71 -1.00 16.48
CA ALA A 394 -18.40 -0.81 15.86
C ALA A 394 -17.33 -1.73 16.47
N LYS A 395 -17.34 -1.88 17.81
CA LYS A 395 -16.47 -2.82 18.54
C LYS A 395 -16.67 -4.24 18.03
N ASP A 396 -17.92 -4.70 18.00
CA ASP A 396 -18.26 -6.02 17.48
C ASP A 396 -17.79 -6.20 16.03
N LYS A 397 -17.95 -5.17 15.20
CA LYS A 397 -17.50 -5.21 13.80
C LYS A 397 -15.98 -5.33 13.66
N VAL A 398 -15.23 -4.63 14.50
CA VAL A 398 -13.75 -4.68 14.48
C VAL A 398 -13.24 -6.01 15.02
N LEU A 399 -13.83 -6.54 16.10
CA LEU A 399 -13.44 -7.81 16.71
C LEU A 399 -13.81 -9.03 15.87
N MET A 400 -15.07 -9.07 15.40
CA MET A 400 -15.68 -10.29 14.84
C MET A 400 -16.02 -10.18 13.35
N GLY A 401 -15.87 -8.99 12.78
CA GLY A 401 -16.25 -8.72 11.38
C GLY A 401 -17.71 -8.30 11.22
N VAL A 402 -18.13 -8.18 9.96
CA VAL A 402 -19.47 -7.71 9.59
C VAL A 402 -20.52 -8.79 9.87
N GLU A 403 -21.68 -8.36 10.36
CA GLU A 403 -22.86 -9.23 10.53
C GLU A 403 -23.33 -9.81 9.18
N ARG A 404 -23.53 -11.13 9.13
CA ARG A 404 -23.96 -11.85 7.94
C ARG A 404 -25.48 -11.90 7.83
N LYS A 405 -26.11 -10.78 7.53
CA LYS A 405 -27.58 -10.68 7.39
C LYS A 405 -28.19 -11.56 6.29
N SER A 406 -27.38 -11.94 5.30
CA SER A 406 -27.80 -12.80 4.20
C SER A 406 -27.77 -14.29 4.53
N MET A 407 -27.17 -14.66 5.68
CA MET A 407 -27.07 -16.05 6.10
C MET A 407 -28.31 -16.43 6.90
N ILE A 408 -29.21 -17.19 6.28
CA ILE A 408 -30.38 -17.71 6.96
C ILE A 408 -29.99 -19.06 7.59
N LEU A 409 -29.84 -19.05 8.91
CA LEU A 409 -29.66 -20.28 9.68
C LEU A 409 -30.99 -21.01 9.80
N SER A 410 -30.97 -22.33 9.67
CA SER A 410 -32.15 -23.15 10.02
C SER A 410 -32.44 -23.08 11.51
N ASP A 411 -33.68 -23.30 11.92
CA ASP A 411 -34.06 -23.30 13.35
C ASP A 411 -33.27 -24.37 14.12
N ALA A 412 -32.91 -25.48 13.48
CA ALA A 412 -32.07 -26.51 14.08
C ALA A 412 -30.66 -25.99 14.34
N GLU A 413 -30.02 -25.28 13.37
CA GLU A 413 -28.69 -24.71 13.55
C GLU A 413 -28.68 -23.58 14.58
N LYS A 414 -29.72 -22.69 14.58
CA LYS A 414 -29.89 -21.69 15.62
C LYS A 414 -29.96 -22.29 17.00
N LYS A 415 -30.68 -23.42 17.13
CA LYS A 415 -30.79 -24.14 18.40
C LYS A 415 -29.45 -24.70 18.84
N VAL A 416 -28.70 -25.33 17.94
CA VAL A 416 -27.36 -25.85 18.24
C VAL A 416 -26.46 -24.72 18.72
N THR A 417 -26.40 -23.60 17.98
CA THR A 417 -25.59 -22.44 18.34
C THR A 417 -26.01 -21.86 19.70
N ALA A 418 -27.32 -21.75 19.97
CA ALA A 418 -27.81 -21.20 21.23
C ALA A 418 -27.41 -22.05 22.44
N PHE A 419 -27.49 -23.39 22.33
CA PHE A 419 -27.02 -24.29 23.39
C PHE A 419 -25.51 -24.25 23.54
N HIS A 420 -24.76 -24.18 22.43
CA HIS A 420 -23.31 -24.07 22.43
C HIS A 420 -22.84 -22.82 23.17
N GLU A 421 -23.33 -21.63 22.80
CA GLU A 421 -22.97 -20.38 23.45
C GLU A 421 -23.47 -20.29 24.89
N ALA A 422 -24.65 -20.83 25.18
CA ALA A 422 -25.14 -20.93 26.55
C ALA A 422 -24.23 -21.81 27.43
N GLY A 423 -23.63 -22.86 26.85
CA GLY A 423 -22.65 -23.71 27.55
C GLY A 423 -21.42 -22.95 27.97
N HIS A 424 -20.80 -22.20 27.06
CA HIS A 424 -19.67 -21.34 27.37
C HIS A 424 -20.02 -20.30 28.44
N ALA A 425 -21.15 -19.61 28.28
CA ALA A 425 -21.60 -18.57 29.18
C ALA A 425 -21.87 -19.09 30.60
N LEU A 426 -22.51 -20.26 30.74
CA LEU A 426 -22.82 -20.84 32.03
C LEU A 426 -21.57 -21.34 32.75
N VAL A 427 -20.67 -22.03 32.05
CA VAL A 427 -19.40 -22.48 32.64
C VAL A 427 -18.57 -21.29 33.09
N ALA A 428 -18.46 -20.24 32.25
CA ALA A 428 -17.78 -19.01 32.64
C ALA A 428 -18.39 -18.33 33.86
N ALA A 429 -19.73 -18.24 33.95
CA ALA A 429 -20.41 -17.58 35.06
C ALA A 429 -20.29 -18.36 36.40
N LYS A 430 -20.08 -19.65 36.34
CA LYS A 430 -20.02 -20.52 37.57
C LYS A 430 -18.60 -20.79 38.05
N LEU A 431 -17.58 -20.69 37.21
CA LEU A 431 -16.21 -20.94 37.63
C LEU A 431 -15.59 -19.73 38.34
N PRO A 432 -15.04 -19.91 39.53
CA PRO A 432 -14.32 -18.87 40.23
C PRO A 432 -13.03 -18.53 39.45
N GLY A 433 -12.71 -17.25 39.36
CA GLY A 433 -11.49 -16.78 38.66
C GLY A 433 -11.63 -16.63 37.15
N SER A 434 -12.77 -16.95 36.55
CA SER A 434 -13.08 -16.65 35.16
C SER A 434 -13.27 -15.14 34.95
N ASP A 435 -13.03 -14.68 33.74
CA ASP A 435 -13.41 -13.32 33.36
C ASP A 435 -14.94 -13.20 33.20
N PRO A 436 -15.55 -12.10 33.65
CA PRO A 436 -17.00 -11.94 33.58
C PRO A 436 -17.52 -11.98 32.14
N VAL A 437 -18.64 -12.68 31.95
CA VAL A 437 -19.35 -12.70 30.67
C VAL A 437 -19.90 -11.28 30.39
N HIS A 438 -19.53 -10.72 29.27
CA HIS A 438 -19.99 -9.40 28.84
C HIS A 438 -21.22 -9.49 27.93
N LYS A 439 -21.17 -10.42 26.97
CA LYS A 439 -22.19 -10.55 25.94
C LYS A 439 -22.21 -11.97 25.37
N VAL A 440 -23.39 -12.47 25.09
CA VAL A 440 -23.60 -13.74 24.38
C VAL A 440 -24.49 -13.47 23.17
N THR A 441 -24.11 -13.95 22.00
CA THR A 441 -24.89 -13.72 20.78
C THR A 441 -24.86 -14.95 19.86
N ILE A 442 -26.01 -15.18 19.22
CA ILE A 442 -26.16 -16.19 18.16
C ILE A 442 -26.28 -15.57 16.77
N ILE A 443 -25.99 -14.27 16.65
CA ILE A 443 -25.97 -13.59 15.36
C ILE A 443 -24.67 -13.94 14.63
N PRO A 444 -24.71 -14.52 13.43
CA PRO A 444 -23.51 -14.92 12.72
C PRO A 444 -22.68 -13.70 12.28
N ARG A 445 -21.39 -13.72 12.63
CA ARG A 445 -20.42 -12.68 12.28
C ARG A 445 -19.12 -13.30 11.79
N GLY A 446 -18.56 -12.76 10.73
CA GLY A 446 -17.30 -13.28 10.18
C GLY A 446 -17.38 -14.78 9.88
N MET A 447 -16.60 -15.60 10.59
CA MET A 447 -16.62 -17.07 10.46
C MET A 447 -17.36 -17.77 11.60
N ALA A 448 -17.77 -17.05 12.66
CA ALA A 448 -18.47 -17.60 13.80
C ALA A 448 -19.98 -17.51 13.62
N LEU A 449 -20.69 -18.55 14.05
CA LEU A 449 -22.17 -18.60 14.05
C LEU A 449 -22.76 -17.95 15.32
N GLY A 450 -22.02 -17.98 16.42
CA GLY A 450 -22.28 -17.31 17.67
C GLY A 450 -20.99 -16.91 18.36
N VAL A 451 -21.06 -16.14 19.44
CA VAL A 451 -19.90 -15.72 20.23
C VAL A 451 -20.31 -15.47 21.67
N THR A 452 -19.60 -16.07 22.60
CA THR A 452 -19.62 -15.72 24.03
C THR A 452 -18.40 -14.85 24.34
N GLN A 453 -18.63 -13.58 24.62
CA GLN A 453 -17.58 -12.62 24.92
C GLN A 453 -17.39 -12.46 26.42
N GLN A 454 -16.18 -12.72 26.90
CA GLN A 454 -15.73 -12.39 28.23
C GLN A 454 -14.85 -11.14 28.20
N LEU A 455 -14.92 -10.32 29.22
CA LEU A 455 -14.07 -9.13 29.34
C LEU A 455 -13.30 -9.20 30.67
N PRO A 456 -11.97 -9.17 30.60
CA PRO A 456 -11.16 -9.09 31.81
C PRO A 456 -11.46 -7.78 32.56
N VAL A 457 -11.49 -7.84 33.87
CA VAL A 457 -11.69 -6.66 34.75
C VAL A 457 -10.50 -5.70 34.60
N ASP A 458 -9.29 -6.25 34.49
CA ASP A 458 -8.04 -5.52 34.29
C ASP A 458 -7.16 -6.23 33.26
N ASP A 459 -6.21 -5.50 32.66
CA ASP A 459 -5.22 -6.09 31.75
C ASP A 459 -4.29 -7.02 32.54
N ARG A 460 -4.38 -8.32 32.26
CA ARG A 460 -3.53 -9.33 32.88
C ARG A 460 -2.25 -9.53 32.08
N HIS A 461 -1.12 -9.46 32.76
CA HIS A 461 0.20 -9.71 32.15
C HIS A 461 0.73 -11.11 32.49
N ASN A 462 0.23 -11.73 33.59
CA ASN A 462 0.59 -13.07 34.04
C ASN A 462 -0.66 -13.91 34.19
N TYR A 463 -0.60 -15.14 33.72
CA TYR A 463 -1.67 -16.12 33.84
C TYR A 463 -1.27 -17.22 34.82
N THR A 464 -2.11 -17.50 35.84
CA THR A 464 -1.90 -18.62 36.76
C THR A 464 -2.35 -19.92 36.12
N LYS A 465 -1.84 -21.05 36.64
CA LYS A 465 -2.25 -22.39 36.20
C LYS A 465 -3.76 -22.59 36.33
N GLU A 466 -4.34 -22.16 37.46
CA GLU A 466 -5.77 -22.27 37.74
C GLU A 466 -6.60 -21.48 36.74
N TYR A 467 -6.15 -20.28 36.35
CA TYR A 467 -6.84 -19.47 35.34
C TYR A 467 -6.85 -20.17 33.98
N LEU A 468 -5.71 -20.74 33.55
CA LEU A 468 -5.61 -21.44 32.27
C LEU A 468 -6.43 -22.74 32.24
N GLU A 469 -6.48 -23.47 33.38
CA GLU A 469 -7.35 -24.63 33.52
C GLU A 469 -8.84 -24.24 33.44
N THR A 470 -9.21 -23.09 34.03
CA THR A 470 -10.55 -22.51 33.92
C THR A 470 -10.90 -22.16 32.47
N ASP A 471 -9.97 -21.54 31.73
CA ASP A 471 -10.18 -21.19 30.33
C ASP A 471 -10.37 -22.44 29.45
N ILE A 472 -9.60 -23.50 29.68
CA ILE A 472 -9.82 -24.82 29.04
C ILE A 472 -11.23 -25.37 29.32
N ALA A 473 -11.69 -25.28 30.58
CA ALA A 473 -13.02 -25.75 30.96
C ALA A 473 -14.13 -24.94 30.26
N ILE A 474 -13.98 -23.62 30.16
CA ILE A 474 -14.92 -22.75 29.44
C ILE A 474 -14.99 -23.13 27.95
N LEU A 475 -13.84 -23.37 27.30
CA LEU A 475 -13.77 -23.79 25.91
C LEU A 475 -14.49 -25.15 25.67
N MET A 476 -14.48 -26.04 26.65
CA MET A 476 -15.21 -27.32 26.57
C MET A 476 -16.72 -27.16 26.76
N GLY A 477 -17.19 -26.05 27.35
CA GLY A 477 -18.59 -25.79 27.69
C GLY A 477 -19.56 -25.90 26.52
N GLY A 478 -19.21 -25.31 25.36
CA GLY A 478 -20.05 -25.33 24.16
C GLY A 478 -20.27 -26.76 23.64
N ARG A 479 -19.17 -27.50 23.49
CA ARG A 479 -19.20 -28.91 23.08
C ARG A 479 -20.06 -29.78 23.97
N LEU A 480 -19.90 -29.64 25.27
CA LEU A 480 -20.66 -30.41 26.28
C LEU A 480 -22.14 -30.06 26.28
N ALA A 481 -22.50 -28.79 26.11
CA ALA A 481 -23.90 -28.39 26.00
C ALA A 481 -24.58 -29.03 24.78
N GLU A 482 -23.91 -29.15 23.62
CA GLU A 482 -24.42 -29.88 22.46
C GLU A 482 -24.63 -31.37 22.79
N GLU A 483 -23.68 -32.00 23.43
CA GLU A 483 -23.72 -33.42 23.77
C GLU A 483 -24.85 -33.75 24.77
N LEU A 484 -24.98 -32.96 25.85
CA LEU A 484 -25.93 -33.22 26.93
C LEU A 484 -27.40 -32.93 26.57
N PHE A 485 -27.65 -31.92 25.71
CA PHE A 485 -29.01 -31.47 25.39
C PHE A 485 -29.51 -31.87 24.02
N LEU A 486 -28.60 -31.99 23.07
CA LEU A 486 -28.96 -32.31 21.67
C LEU A 486 -28.55 -33.72 21.27
N SER A 487 -27.78 -34.43 22.10
CA SER A 487 -27.21 -35.75 21.81
C SER A 487 -26.49 -35.78 20.44
N GLN A 488 -25.94 -34.62 20.05
CA GLN A 488 -25.26 -34.40 18.77
C GLN A 488 -23.90 -33.75 19.02
N MET A 489 -23.01 -33.97 18.07
CA MET A 489 -21.69 -33.36 18.06
C MET A 489 -21.54 -32.61 16.75
N SER A 490 -21.39 -31.28 16.82
CA SER A 490 -21.19 -30.47 15.63
C SER A 490 -19.73 -30.13 15.38
N THR A 491 -19.43 -29.72 14.16
CA THR A 491 -18.11 -29.17 13.80
C THR A 491 -17.88 -27.77 14.36
N GLY A 492 -18.93 -27.14 14.93
CA GLY A 492 -18.86 -25.81 15.54
C GLY A 492 -17.85 -25.73 16.66
N ALA A 493 -17.76 -26.79 17.48
CA ALA A 493 -16.80 -26.89 18.58
C ALA A 493 -15.33 -27.13 18.12
N GLY A 494 -15.05 -27.21 16.82
CA GLY A 494 -13.71 -27.55 16.33
C GLY A 494 -12.66 -26.53 16.73
N ASN A 495 -12.98 -25.25 16.66
CA ASN A 495 -12.06 -24.18 17.05
C ASN A 495 -11.78 -24.15 18.56
N ASP A 496 -12.79 -24.43 19.39
CA ASP A 496 -12.64 -24.46 20.85
C ASP A 496 -11.75 -25.61 21.30
N ILE A 497 -11.91 -26.78 20.67
CA ILE A 497 -11.06 -27.95 20.93
C ILE A 497 -9.62 -27.66 20.49
N GLU A 498 -9.41 -27.04 19.34
CA GLU A 498 -8.09 -26.66 18.85
C GLU A 498 -7.41 -25.69 19.83
N ARG A 499 -8.10 -24.62 20.24
CA ARG A 499 -7.61 -23.63 21.20
C ARG A 499 -7.30 -24.26 22.56
N ALA A 500 -8.19 -25.11 23.09
CA ALA A 500 -7.95 -25.78 24.35
C ALA A 500 -6.72 -26.71 24.30
N THR A 501 -6.55 -27.43 23.19
CA THR A 501 -5.39 -28.31 22.96
C THR A 501 -4.10 -27.50 22.83
N GLU A 502 -4.12 -26.38 22.09
CA GLU A 502 -2.98 -25.48 21.96
C GLU A 502 -2.59 -24.87 23.31
N LEU A 503 -3.57 -24.42 24.10
CA LEU A 503 -3.36 -23.87 25.42
C LEU A 503 -2.75 -24.89 26.37
N ALA A 504 -3.29 -26.11 26.43
CA ALA A 504 -2.75 -27.20 27.22
C ALA A 504 -1.31 -27.56 26.78
N ARG A 505 -1.02 -27.56 25.48
CA ARG A 505 0.33 -27.79 24.97
C ARG A 505 1.31 -26.70 25.40
N LYS A 506 0.92 -25.42 25.38
CA LYS A 506 1.74 -24.32 25.91
C LYS A 506 2.00 -24.45 27.41
N MET A 507 0.97 -24.85 28.19
CA MET A 507 1.13 -25.11 29.62
C MET A 507 2.18 -26.19 29.91
N VAL A 508 2.19 -27.26 29.11
CA VAL A 508 3.13 -28.38 29.27
C VAL A 508 4.52 -28.02 28.72
N CYS A 509 4.59 -27.51 27.48
CA CYS A 509 5.86 -27.40 26.75
C CYS A 509 6.59 -26.06 26.95
N GLU A 510 5.86 -24.96 27.14
CA GLU A 510 6.47 -23.63 27.21
C GLU A 510 6.58 -23.13 28.66
N TRP A 511 5.56 -23.39 29.49
CA TRP A 511 5.46 -22.82 30.86
C TRP A 511 5.77 -23.80 31.97
N GLY A 512 5.97 -25.09 31.65
CA GLY A 512 6.30 -26.10 32.66
C GLY A 512 5.23 -26.28 33.75
N MET A 513 3.93 -26.09 33.41
CA MET A 513 2.80 -26.16 34.33
C MET A 513 2.16 -27.55 34.40
N SER A 514 2.93 -28.61 34.19
CA SER A 514 2.50 -30.02 34.22
C SER A 514 3.29 -30.83 35.26
N ASP A 515 2.92 -32.09 35.42
CA ASP A 515 3.61 -33.02 36.33
C ASP A 515 5.01 -33.44 35.79
N LEU A 516 5.35 -33.05 34.53
CA LEU A 516 6.69 -33.23 33.97
C LEU A 516 7.72 -32.27 34.57
N GLY A 517 7.27 -31.32 35.40
CA GLY A 517 8.13 -30.35 36.08
C GLY A 517 8.41 -29.06 35.25
N PRO A 518 9.22 -28.15 35.81
CA PRO A 518 9.49 -26.83 35.18
C PRO A 518 10.54 -26.97 34.07
N LEU A 519 10.20 -27.69 33.00
CA LEU A 519 11.03 -27.91 31.84
C LEU A 519 10.34 -27.35 30.60
N THR A 520 11.12 -26.84 29.66
CA THR A 520 10.62 -26.45 28.35
C THR A 520 10.97 -27.51 27.29
N PHE A 521 10.00 -27.89 26.48
CA PHE A 521 10.15 -28.88 25.44
C PHE A 521 9.92 -28.24 24.07
N GLY A 522 10.80 -28.53 23.11
CA GLY A 522 10.68 -28.01 21.75
C GLY A 522 11.03 -26.53 21.68
N LYS A 523 12.33 -26.20 21.72
CA LYS A 523 12.77 -24.85 21.36
C LYS A 523 12.30 -24.53 19.95
N LYS A 524 11.54 -23.48 19.78
CA LYS A 524 11.30 -22.87 18.46
C LYS A 524 12.65 -22.35 17.95
N GLU A 525 13.40 -23.16 17.22
CA GLU A 525 14.39 -22.61 16.30
C GLU A 525 13.60 -21.91 15.18
N GLU A 526 13.45 -20.59 15.31
CA GLU A 526 12.86 -19.71 14.29
C GLU A 526 13.81 -19.53 13.09
N GLN A 527 14.65 -20.50 12.77
CA GLN A 527 15.44 -20.47 11.55
C GLN A 527 14.63 -21.11 10.42
N ILE A 528 13.83 -20.29 9.76
CA ILE A 528 13.21 -20.64 8.47
C ILE A 528 14.33 -20.74 7.42
N PHE A 529 14.97 -21.90 7.34
CA PHE A 529 15.78 -22.27 6.18
C PHE A 529 14.83 -22.75 5.06
N LEU A 530 14.46 -21.85 4.17
CA LEU A 530 13.81 -22.17 2.91
C LEU A 530 14.77 -23.02 2.05
N GLY A 531 14.50 -24.32 1.92
CA GLY A 531 15.15 -25.15 0.91
C GLY A 531 15.70 -26.52 1.31
N ARG A 532 15.54 -26.95 2.55
CA ARG A 532 15.73 -28.37 2.95
C ARG A 532 14.46 -28.83 3.64
N GLU A 533 14.01 -30.05 3.32
CA GLU A 533 13.04 -30.75 4.16
C GLU A 533 13.49 -30.63 5.62
N ILE A 534 12.72 -29.87 6.39
CA ILE A 534 12.96 -29.73 7.81
C ILE A 534 12.53 -31.05 8.43
N ALA A 535 13.45 -31.98 8.56
CA ALA A 535 13.32 -32.96 9.62
C ALA A 535 13.22 -32.13 10.91
N GLN A 536 12.00 -32.00 11.45
CA GLN A 536 11.79 -31.41 12.78
C GLN A 536 12.60 -32.26 13.74
N HIS A 537 13.83 -31.82 14.06
CA HIS A 537 14.57 -32.39 15.15
C HIS A 537 13.79 -32.05 16.41
N ARG A 538 13.04 -33.03 16.92
CA ARG A 538 12.46 -32.95 18.26
C ARG A 538 13.62 -32.97 19.25
N ASP A 539 13.78 -31.95 20.06
CA ASP A 539 14.81 -31.84 21.10
C ASP A 539 14.57 -32.79 22.27
N TYR A 540 13.62 -33.72 22.17
CA TYR A 540 13.23 -34.66 23.22
C TYR A 540 12.97 -36.06 22.65
N SER A 541 13.13 -37.08 23.53
CA SER A 541 12.97 -38.46 23.17
C SER A 541 11.49 -38.83 22.91
N GLU A 542 11.24 -39.94 22.20
CA GLU A 542 9.90 -40.44 21.95
C GLU A 542 9.13 -40.75 23.22
N ASP A 543 9.80 -41.25 24.28
CA ASP A 543 9.23 -41.45 25.62
C ASP A 543 8.73 -40.12 26.22
N THR A 544 9.47 -39.05 26.05
CA THR A 544 9.07 -37.73 26.49
C THR A 544 7.88 -37.19 25.66
N ALA A 545 7.85 -37.45 24.35
CA ALA A 545 6.71 -37.09 23.49
C ALA A 545 5.40 -37.75 23.98
N ILE A 546 5.44 -39.05 24.28
CA ILE A 546 4.29 -39.79 24.82
C ILE A 546 3.81 -39.20 26.16
N LYS A 547 4.74 -38.82 27.03
CA LYS A 547 4.43 -38.16 28.30
C LYS A 547 3.81 -36.78 28.11
N ILE A 548 4.32 -35.96 27.16
CA ILE A 548 3.75 -34.67 26.80
C ILE A 548 2.30 -34.85 26.31
N ASP A 549 2.05 -35.80 25.40
CA ASP A 549 0.70 -36.07 24.89
C ASP A 549 -0.23 -36.56 26.02
N GLY A 550 0.29 -37.34 26.95
CA GLY A 550 -0.43 -37.77 28.15
C GLY A 550 -0.85 -36.61 29.04
N GLU A 551 0.06 -35.68 29.35
CA GLU A 551 -0.22 -34.49 30.15
C GLU A 551 -1.17 -33.51 29.48
N VAL A 552 -1.02 -33.27 28.16
CA VAL A 552 -1.97 -32.47 27.36
C VAL A 552 -3.36 -33.06 27.42
N ARG A 553 -3.50 -34.39 27.19
CA ARG A 553 -4.77 -35.09 27.33
C ARG A 553 -5.37 -34.96 28.72
N LYS A 554 -4.55 -35.09 29.76
CA LYS A 554 -4.97 -34.97 31.16
C LYS A 554 -5.55 -33.58 31.48
N LEU A 555 -4.89 -32.51 31.04
CA LEU A 555 -5.37 -31.14 31.22
C LEU A 555 -6.70 -30.88 30.50
N VAL A 556 -6.80 -31.30 29.24
CA VAL A 556 -8.03 -31.13 28.42
C VAL A 556 -9.17 -31.97 29.03
N SER A 557 -8.91 -33.23 29.43
CA SER A 557 -9.92 -34.07 30.06
C SER A 557 -10.39 -33.52 31.41
N LYS A 558 -9.47 -32.97 32.22
CA LYS A 558 -9.82 -32.29 33.50
C LYS A 558 -10.78 -31.11 33.22
N GLY A 559 -10.48 -30.27 32.22
CA GLY A 559 -11.37 -29.18 31.83
C GLY A 559 -12.74 -29.67 31.36
N TYR A 560 -12.76 -30.74 30.54
CA TYR A 560 -14.00 -31.38 30.09
C TYR A 560 -14.85 -31.89 31.26
N ASP A 561 -14.25 -32.64 32.22
CA ASP A 561 -14.97 -33.18 33.37
C ASP A 561 -15.49 -32.05 34.27
N THR A 562 -14.70 -30.98 34.48
CA THR A 562 -15.13 -29.80 35.24
C THR A 562 -16.33 -29.11 34.62
N ALA A 563 -16.28 -28.85 33.32
CA ALA A 563 -17.39 -28.25 32.58
C ALA A 563 -18.63 -29.14 32.58
N LYS A 564 -18.45 -30.47 32.46
CA LYS A 564 -19.55 -31.45 32.47
C LYS A 564 -20.27 -31.42 33.82
N HIS A 565 -19.54 -31.43 34.93
CA HIS A 565 -20.12 -31.35 36.27
C HIS A 565 -20.98 -30.10 36.43
N ILE A 566 -20.47 -28.93 36.02
CA ILE A 566 -21.18 -27.66 36.14
C ILE A 566 -22.47 -27.68 35.28
N LEU A 567 -22.40 -28.17 34.04
CA LEU A 567 -23.55 -28.22 33.16
C LEU A 567 -24.60 -29.23 33.62
N ASP A 568 -24.19 -30.38 34.14
CA ASP A 568 -25.11 -31.39 34.68
C ASP A 568 -25.87 -30.88 35.91
N GLU A 569 -25.20 -30.15 36.82
CA GLU A 569 -25.84 -29.56 38.01
C GLU A 569 -26.77 -28.38 37.63
N ASN A 570 -26.52 -27.67 36.55
CA ASN A 570 -27.25 -26.45 36.19
C ASN A 570 -28.05 -26.59 34.87
N ARG A 571 -28.58 -27.78 34.58
CA ARG A 571 -29.31 -28.07 33.33
C ARG A 571 -30.47 -27.12 33.04
N GLU A 572 -31.25 -26.78 34.06
CA GLU A 572 -32.39 -25.84 33.90
C GLU A 572 -31.92 -24.44 33.57
N THR A 573 -30.83 -23.98 34.16
CA THR A 573 -30.25 -22.67 33.90
C THR A 573 -29.72 -22.60 32.44
N LEU A 574 -29.04 -23.64 31.97
CA LEU A 574 -28.57 -23.75 30.61
C LEU A 574 -29.75 -23.64 29.62
N GLN A 575 -30.83 -24.37 29.87
CA GLN A 575 -32.02 -24.34 29.01
C GLN A 575 -32.68 -22.97 29.00
N LYS A 576 -32.71 -22.25 30.13
CA LYS A 576 -33.23 -20.87 30.22
C LYS A 576 -32.37 -19.90 29.39
N ILE A 577 -31.02 -19.98 29.51
CA ILE A 577 -30.11 -19.15 28.75
C ILE A 577 -30.27 -19.43 27.22
N ALA A 578 -30.26 -20.70 26.82
CA ALA A 578 -30.43 -21.08 25.43
C ALA A 578 -31.79 -20.62 24.85
N SER A 579 -32.88 -20.80 25.64
CA SER A 579 -34.22 -20.32 25.23
C SER A 579 -34.29 -18.80 25.11
N ALA A 580 -33.65 -18.08 26.01
CA ALA A 580 -33.56 -16.61 25.96
C ALA A 580 -32.75 -16.15 24.72
N LEU A 581 -31.67 -16.82 24.38
CA LEU A 581 -30.88 -16.56 23.17
C LEU A 581 -31.68 -16.78 21.88
N LEU A 582 -32.51 -17.83 21.83
CA LEU A 582 -33.38 -18.07 20.67
C LEU A 582 -34.43 -16.97 20.45
N VAL A 583 -34.86 -16.30 21.53
CA VAL A 583 -35.85 -15.22 21.47
C VAL A 583 -35.22 -13.85 21.25
N ARG A 584 -34.11 -13.55 21.95
CA ARG A 584 -33.48 -12.21 21.95
C ARG A 584 -32.30 -12.08 21.02
N GLU A 585 -31.74 -13.21 20.55
CA GLU A 585 -30.51 -13.35 19.73
C GLU A 585 -29.24 -12.80 20.40
N VAL A 586 -29.36 -11.91 21.37
CA VAL A 586 -28.27 -11.29 22.14
C VAL A 586 -28.68 -11.19 23.58
N LEU A 587 -27.79 -11.55 24.50
CA LEU A 587 -27.90 -11.34 25.93
C LEU A 587 -26.71 -10.52 26.44
N ASP A 588 -26.95 -9.52 27.26
CA ASP A 588 -25.92 -8.74 27.93
C ASP A 588 -25.49 -9.38 29.28
N ALA A 589 -24.43 -8.81 29.87
CA ALA A 589 -23.87 -9.28 31.13
C ALA A 589 -24.92 -9.36 32.26
N SER A 590 -25.81 -8.36 32.33
CA SER A 590 -26.84 -8.27 33.38
C SER A 590 -27.94 -9.32 33.18
N GLU A 591 -28.33 -9.56 31.95
CA GLU A 591 -29.33 -10.56 31.57
C GLU A 591 -28.81 -11.99 31.84
N VAL A 592 -27.53 -12.26 31.48
CA VAL A 592 -26.89 -13.56 31.81
C VAL A 592 -26.82 -13.76 33.31
N ALA A 593 -26.43 -12.74 34.07
CA ALA A 593 -26.37 -12.83 35.54
C ALA A 593 -27.73 -13.14 36.15
N LEU A 594 -28.81 -12.45 35.72
CA LEU A 594 -30.16 -12.72 36.18
C LEU A 594 -30.61 -14.17 35.93
N LEU A 595 -30.31 -14.70 34.73
CA LEU A 595 -30.64 -16.09 34.39
C LEU A 595 -29.84 -17.11 35.21
N VAL A 596 -28.56 -16.83 35.48
CA VAL A 596 -27.70 -17.68 36.33
C VAL A 596 -28.18 -17.67 37.79
N GLU A 597 -28.75 -16.57 38.27
CA GLU A 597 -29.40 -16.45 39.57
C GLU A 597 -30.82 -17.05 39.61
N GLY A 598 -31.34 -17.54 38.50
CA GLY A 598 -32.66 -18.13 38.38
C GLY A 598 -33.82 -17.14 38.28
N ARG A 599 -33.53 -15.84 38.12
CA ARG A 599 -34.53 -14.76 37.97
C ARG A 599 -35.05 -14.68 36.54
N GLU A 600 -36.24 -14.14 36.37
CA GLU A 600 -36.83 -13.90 35.06
C GLU A 600 -36.26 -12.62 34.42
N LEU A 601 -36.12 -12.67 33.11
CA LEU A 601 -35.66 -11.50 32.35
C LEU A 601 -36.76 -10.42 32.26
N PRO A 602 -36.41 -9.13 32.30
CA PRO A 602 -37.34 -8.04 32.03
C PRO A 602 -37.90 -8.19 30.61
N PRO A 603 -39.14 -7.67 30.36
CA PRO A 603 -39.72 -7.75 29.03
C PRO A 603 -38.82 -7.12 27.98
N PHE A 604 -38.71 -7.78 26.83
CA PHE A 604 -37.84 -7.34 25.74
C PHE A 604 -38.24 -5.95 25.24
N LYS A 605 -37.45 -4.92 25.54
CA LYS A 605 -37.58 -3.60 24.92
C LYS A 605 -36.91 -3.66 23.56
N SER A 606 -37.70 -3.71 22.49
CA SER A 606 -37.15 -3.53 21.15
C SER A 606 -36.29 -2.27 21.09
N PRO A 607 -35.12 -2.29 20.44
CA PRO A 607 -34.32 -1.08 20.25
C PRO A 607 -35.19 0.01 19.64
N PRO A 608 -35.08 1.28 20.08
CA PRO A 608 -35.94 2.37 19.61
C PRO A 608 -35.82 2.44 18.07
N LYS A 609 -36.97 2.38 17.40
CA LYS A 609 -37.07 2.62 15.96
C LYS A 609 -36.47 4.00 15.65
N PRO A 610 -35.80 4.20 14.52
CA PRO A 610 -35.01 5.39 14.24
C PRO A 610 -35.75 6.72 14.15
N ASP A 611 -37.04 6.82 14.47
CA ASP A 611 -37.85 8.00 14.07
C ASP A 611 -38.78 8.65 15.12
N ASP A 612 -38.78 8.26 16.39
CA ASP A 612 -39.78 8.78 17.32
C ASP A 612 -39.27 9.77 18.41
N GLY A 613 -38.10 10.39 18.27
CA GLY A 613 -37.50 11.13 19.40
C GLY A 613 -36.96 12.54 19.17
N VAL A 614 -37.14 13.19 18.02
CA VAL A 614 -36.61 14.56 17.84
C VAL A 614 -37.62 15.47 17.08
N GLN A 615 -38.80 15.62 17.62
CA GLN A 615 -39.72 16.71 17.21
C GLN A 615 -40.16 17.62 18.37
N GLN A 616 -39.33 17.79 19.38
CA GLN A 616 -39.59 18.89 20.33
C GLN A 616 -38.27 19.50 20.78
N VAL A 617 -38.15 20.76 20.52
CA VAL A 617 -37.33 21.85 21.01
C VAL A 617 -36.44 22.46 19.93
N LEU A 618 -37.08 23.20 19.05
CA LEU A 618 -36.51 24.43 18.52
C LEU A 618 -37.60 25.48 18.51
N LYS A 619 -37.74 26.21 19.62
CA LYS A 619 -38.38 27.55 19.59
C LYS A 619 -37.41 28.47 18.85
N PRO A 620 -37.90 29.27 17.85
CA PRO A 620 -37.06 30.25 17.20
C PRO A 620 -36.80 31.42 18.15
N GLU A 621 -35.55 31.78 18.38
CA GLU A 621 -35.18 33.08 18.95
C GLU A 621 -35.59 34.21 18.01
N PRO A 622 -36.12 35.32 18.53
CA PRO A 622 -36.49 36.46 17.72
C PRO A 622 -35.31 37.41 17.45
N GLY A 623 -35.08 37.69 16.19
CA GLY A 623 -34.61 38.98 15.75
C GLY A 623 -33.11 39.21 15.61
N ARG A 624 -32.56 39.02 14.40
CA ARG A 624 -31.52 39.92 13.86
C ARG A 624 -31.97 40.41 12.47
N PRO A 625 -31.76 41.71 12.17
CA PRO A 625 -32.34 42.34 10.98
C PRO A 625 -31.58 41.95 9.70
N GLY A 626 -32.35 41.91 8.61
CA GLY A 626 -31.92 41.48 7.29
C GLY A 626 -30.88 42.40 6.66
N ILE A 627 -30.01 41.81 5.91
CA ILE A 627 -29.20 42.46 4.87
C ILE A 627 -29.79 42.04 3.52
N ALA A 628 -30.04 43.06 2.72
CA ALA A 628 -30.80 43.08 1.48
C ALA A 628 -30.22 42.16 0.39
N LYS A 629 -31.12 41.57 -0.36
CA LYS A 629 -30.88 40.97 -1.67
C LYS A 629 -30.50 42.03 -2.69
N GLY A 630 -29.49 41.79 -3.46
CA GLY A 630 -29.15 42.58 -4.65
C GLY A 630 -28.43 41.73 -5.68
N GLY A 631 -29.05 41.55 -6.84
CA GLY A 631 -28.34 41.41 -8.11
C GLY A 631 -28.33 40.07 -8.79
N GLU A 632 -29.25 39.87 -9.67
CA GLU A 632 -29.35 38.86 -10.73
C GLU A 632 -28.11 38.81 -11.65
N SER A 633 -27.73 37.59 -12.06
CA SER A 633 -27.44 37.04 -13.39
C SER A 633 -26.77 37.92 -14.47
N PRO A 634 -26.09 37.40 -15.53
CA PRO A 634 -26.56 36.33 -16.41
C PRO A 634 -25.53 35.29 -16.90
N ALA A 635 -26.05 34.18 -17.45
CA ALA A 635 -25.44 33.16 -18.23
C ALA A 635 -24.84 33.64 -19.57
N ARG A 636 -23.75 33.02 -20.02
CA ARG A 636 -23.24 32.70 -21.39
C ARG A 636 -21.80 32.19 -21.26
N ALA A 637 -21.28 31.23 -21.98
CA ALA A 637 -21.52 30.35 -23.11
C ALA A 637 -20.53 29.19 -22.96
#